data_64a65d2c715a3f22658e9d4c8b14601e
#
_entry.id   64a65d2c715a3f22658e9d4c8b14601e
#
_cell.length_a   1.000
_cell.length_b   1.000
_cell.length_c   1.000
_cell.angle_alpha   90.00
_cell.angle_beta   90.00
_cell.angle_gamma   90.00
#
_symmetry.space_group_name_H-M   'P 1'
#
loop_
_entity.id
_entity.type
_entity.pdbx_description
1 polymer ?
#
loop_
_entity_poly.entity_id
_entity_poly.type
_entity_poly.pdbx_seq_one_letter_code
_entity_poly.pdbx_strand_id
1 'polypeptide(L)'
;MDNYKKNIGRREFLRIVGIATAASSINILQGCTPGPKKKLKTAVDDADSRPAKMTYRNFSDQEKESVSILGYGCMRWPTTPSPDGKGDLIDQEKVNQLVDYAMKHGVNYYDTSPVYVQGWSEKATGIALKRYPRERFKIATKLSNFSNYTRENSIKMYKQSFVDLQVEYIDYYLLHSIGNGGIRTFNARYIENGMLDYLIKEREAGRIRHLGFSFHGTKDVFDEVLAMHEQVHWDFVQIQLNYLDWNHASGNNVNADYLYEELQKKHIPAIIMEPLLGGRLSKLPDHIVARLKQRQPENSVASWAFRFAGSPANVLTVLSGMTYMEHLQDNLRTYSPLIPLTEDERQFLFDTADLITQYPTIPCNDCKYCMPCPYGIDIPAILLHYNKCVNEGNIARSIQDENYHQARRAFLVGYDRSVPRLRQADHCIGCKQCNPHCPQSIDIPHQMQRINDFVENLKQGTS
;
A
#
# COMPACT_ATOMS: atom_id res chain seq x y z
N MET A 1 -47.06 -40.55 -14.28
CA MET A 1 -47.34 -39.15 -14.68
C MET A 1 -46.00 -38.48 -14.90
N ASP A 2 -45.60 -38.51 -16.18
CA ASP A 2 -44.31 -38.03 -16.67
C ASP A 2 -44.33 -36.51 -16.83
N ASN A 3 -43.37 -35.83 -16.28
CA ASN A 3 -43.08 -34.44 -16.61
C ASN A 3 -41.73 -34.37 -17.32
N TYR A 4 -41.81 -34.30 -18.63
CA TYR A 4 -40.71 -34.05 -19.55
C TYR A 4 -40.11 -32.64 -19.33
N LYS A 5 -38.87 -32.54 -18.88
CA LYS A 5 -38.06 -31.34 -19.03
C LYS A 5 -37.49 -31.29 -20.45
N LYS A 6 -38.04 -30.44 -21.31
CA LYS A 6 -37.45 -30.12 -22.63
C LYS A 6 -36.19 -29.28 -22.42
N ASN A 7 -35.04 -29.83 -22.76
CA ASN A 7 -33.78 -29.07 -22.92
C ASN A 7 -33.89 -28.22 -24.19
N ILE A 8 -33.90 -26.92 -24.05
CA ILE A 8 -33.82 -25.95 -25.15
C ILE A 8 -32.40 -25.95 -25.70
N GLY A 9 -32.22 -26.34 -26.95
CA GLY A 9 -30.92 -26.39 -27.61
C GLY A 9 -30.37 -24.99 -27.91
N ARG A 10 -29.04 -24.86 -27.98
CA ARG A 10 -28.27 -23.60 -28.22
C ARG A 10 -28.80 -22.79 -29.44
N ARG A 11 -29.32 -23.47 -30.47
CA ARG A 11 -29.91 -22.84 -31.66
C ARG A 11 -31.29 -22.20 -31.41
N GLU A 12 -32.07 -22.74 -30.50
CA GLU A 12 -33.40 -22.22 -30.13
C GLU A 12 -33.27 -21.00 -29.20
N PHE A 13 -32.28 -20.99 -28.31
CA PHE A 13 -31.93 -19.83 -27.47
C PHE A 13 -31.51 -18.63 -28.33
N LEU A 14 -30.69 -18.83 -29.36
CA LEU A 14 -30.25 -17.75 -30.26
C LEU A 14 -31.40 -17.21 -31.16
N ARG A 15 -32.41 -17.99 -31.46
CA ARG A 15 -33.61 -17.52 -32.16
C ARG A 15 -34.51 -16.64 -31.29
N ILE A 16 -34.64 -16.96 -30.00
CA ILE A 16 -35.44 -16.16 -29.06
C ILE A 16 -34.78 -14.81 -28.79
N VAL A 17 -33.46 -14.78 -28.65
CA VAL A 17 -32.68 -13.53 -28.45
C VAL A 17 -32.63 -12.69 -29.74
N GLY A 18 -32.59 -13.30 -30.91
CA GLY A 18 -32.57 -12.61 -32.22
C GLY A 18 -33.90 -11.92 -32.60
N ILE A 19 -35.01 -12.40 -32.09
CA ILE A 19 -36.36 -11.81 -32.39
C ILE A 19 -36.63 -10.60 -31.51
N ALA A 20 -36.04 -10.52 -30.32
CA ALA A 20 -36.19 -9.36 -29.43
C ALA A 20 -35.44 -8.10 -29.92
N THR A 21 -34.43 -8.26 -30.79
CA THR A 21 -33.68 -7.15 -31.39
C THR A 21 -34.21 -6.64 -32.72
N ALA A 22 -35.12 -7.39 -33.38
CA ALA A 22 -35.69 -7.01 -34.68
C ALA A 22 -37.02 -6.24 -34.60
N ALA A 23 -37.63 -6.12 -33.42
CA ALA A 23 -38.92 -5.44 -33.23
C ALA A 23 -38.82 -3.95 -32.90
N SER A 24 -37.60 -3.37 -32.87
CA SER A 24 -37.39 -1.95 -32.48
C SER A 24 -36.99 -1.02 -33.63
N SER A 25 -37.09 -1.43 -34.89
CA SER A 25 -36.58 -0.63 -36.01
C SER A 25 -37.55 -0.46 -37.18
N ILE A 26 -38.85 -0.22 -36.94
CA ILE A 26 -39.76 0.31 -37.96
C ILE A 26 -40.72 1.30 -37.27
N ASN A 27 -40.39 2.58 -37.29
CA ASN A 27 -41.20 3.75 -37.52
C ASN A 27 -40.39 4.99 -37.16
N ILE A 28 -40.16 5.81 -38.19
CA ILE A 28 -40.37 7.27 -38.17
C ILE A 28 -39.47 7.89 -39.22
N LEU A 29 -40.07 8.06 -40.36
CA LEU A 29 -39.72 9.12 -41.31
C LEU A 29 -40.79 10.20 -41.14
N GLN A 30 -40.50 11.22 -40.33
CA GLN A 30 -41.07 12.57 -40.49
C GLN A 30 -40.18 13.52 -39.70
N GLY A 31 -39.75 14.59 -40.39
CA GLY A 31 -38.73 15.50 -39.94
C GLY A 31 -39.12 16.36 -38.72
N CYS A 32 -38.14 16.64 -37.90
CA CYS A 32 -38.07 17.81 -37.03
C CYS A 32 -36.61 18.12 -36.73
N THR A 33 -36.28 19.41 -36.74
CA THR A 33 -35.02 20.09 -36.43
C THR A 33 -34.24 19.50 -35.19
N PRO A 34 -32.90 19.51 -35.17
CA PRO A 34 -32.15 18.96 -34.07
C PRO A 34 -32.17 19.87 -32.86
N GLY A 35 -32.92 19.46 -31.83
CA GLY A 35 -32.80 19.97 -30.48
C GLY A 35 -31.53 19.45 -29.79
N PRO A 36 -31.00 20.11 -28.72
CA PRO A 36 -29.74 19.75 -28.12
C PRO A 36 -29.81 18.32 -27.53
N LYS A 37 -28.87 17.47 -27.95
CA LYS A 37 -28.69 16.12 -27.43
C LYS A 37 -28.45 16.17 -25.91
N LYS A 38 -29.43 15.79 -25.12
CA LYS A 38 -29.21 15.46 -23.70
C LYS A 38 -28.24 14.26 -23.67
N LYS A 39 -27.00 14.51 -23.25
CA LYS A 39 -26.08 13.42 -22.86
C LYS A 39 -26.73 12.63 -21.74
N LEU A 40 -26.84 11.33 -21.89
CA LEU A 40 -27.15 10.42 -20.79
C LEU A 40 -26.04 10.62 -19.74
N LYS A 41 -26.37 11.17 -18.58
CA LYS A 41 -25.46 11.22 -17.45
C LYS A 41 -25.31 9.79 -16.95
N THR A 42 -24.10 9.24 -17.03
CA THR A 42 -23.76 7.99 -16.35
C THR A 42 -23.68 8.28 -14.86
N ALA A 43 -24.05 7.32 -14.02
CA ALA A 43 -24.06 7.44 -12.55
C ALA A 43 -22.69 7.82 -11.94
N VAL A 44 -21.63 7.86 -12.74
CA VAL A 44 -20.28 8.29 -12.38
C VAL A 44 -20.17 9.83 -12.32
N ASP A 45 -21.03 10.56 -13.04
CA ASP A 45 -20.97 12.04 -13.09
C ASP A 45 -21.61 12.72 -11.88
N ASP A 46 -22.49 12.04 -11.12
CA ASP A 46 -23.16 12.63 -9.95
C ASP A 46 -22.40 12.47 -8.61
N ALA A 47 -21.37 11.63 -8.56
CA ALA A 47 -20.52 11.49 -7.37
C ALA A 47 -19.54 12.66 -7.18
N ASP A 48 -19.30 13.48 -8.19
CA ASP A 48 -18.32 14.57 -8.23
C ASP A 48 -18.92 15.97 -7.91
N SER A 49 -20.20 16.04 -7.51
CA SER A 49 -20.92 17.32 -7.33
C SER A 49 -20.81 17.97 -5.95
N ARG A 50 -20.11 17.36 -4.97
CA ARG A 50 -19.75 18.05 -3.72
C ARG A 50 -18.33 18.59 -3.86
N PRO A 51 -18.07 19.88 -3.54
CA PRO A 51 -16.70 20.34 -3.41
C PRO A 51 -16.06 19.57 -2.25
N ALA A 52 -15.28 18.52 -2.62
CA ALA A 52 -14.56 17.70 -1.67
C ALA A 52 -13.59 18.61 -0.91
N LYS A 53 -13.87 18.85 0.37
CA LYS A 53 -13.06 19.70 1.22
C LYS A 53 -12.02 18.81 1.89
N MET A 54 -10.88 18.57 1.23
CA MET A 54 -9.75 17.86 1.81
C MET A 54 -9.44 18.39 3.20
N THR A 55 -9.24 17.50 4.17
CA THR A 55 -8.74 17.86 5.49
C THR A 55 -7.23 18.11 5.40
N TYR A 56 -6.79 19.24 5.96
CA TYR A 56 -5.38 19.61 6.05
C TYR A 56 -4.94 19.68 7.49
N ARG A 57 -3.64 19.44 7.72
CA ARG A 57 -2.97 19.63 8.99
C ARG A 57 -1.72 20.48 8.81
N ASN A 58 -1.43 21.30 9.80
CA ASN A 58 -0.23 22.11 9.81
C ASN A 58 0.92 21.31 10.41
N PHE A 59 2.11 21.53 9.87
CA PHE A 59 3.33 20.95 10.43
C PHE A 59 3.62 21.52 11.83
N SER A 60 3.45 22.81 12.00
CA SER A 60 3.48 23.52 13.27
C SER A 60 2.51 24.70 13.25
N ASP A 61 2.18 25.26 14.41
CA ASP A 61 1.30 26.44 14.52
C ASP A 61 1.91 27.70 13.87
N GLN A 62 3.22 27.68 13.62
CA GLN A 62 3.97 28.79 13.00
C GLN A 62 4.05 28.67 11.47
N GLU A 63 3.85 27.49 10.90
CA GLU A 63 3.89 27.29 9.46
C GLU A 63 2.56 27.62 8.80
N LYS A 64 2.62 28.47 7.79
CA LYS A 64 1.44 28.83 6.96
C LYS A 64 1.05 27.73 5.96
N GLU A 65 1.90 26.73 5.78
CA GLU A 65 1.72 25.70 4.77
C GLU A 65 1.14 24.43 5.38
N SER A 66 -0.07 24.10 4.97
CA SER A 66 -0.77 22.90 5.41
C SER A 66 -0.50 21.70 4.50
N VAL A 67 -0.51 20.51 5.09
CA VAL A 67 -0.34 19.21 4.44
C VAL A 67 -1.70 18.49 4.38
N SER A 68 -2.05 17.93 3.21
CA SER A 68 -3.26 17.11 3.08
C SER A 68 -3.14 15.86 3.95
N ILE A 69 -4.21 15.54 4.69
CA ILE A 69 -4.23 14.32 5.52
C ILE A 69 -4.07 13.05 4.66
N LEU A 70 -4.48 13.06 3.39
CA LEU A 70 -4.16 12.04 2.41
C LEU A 70 -2.85 12.39 1.72
N GLY A 71 -1.81 11.58 1.97
CA GLY A 71 -0.54 11.60 1.25
C GLY A 71 -0.51 10.54 0.14
N TYR A 72 0.06 10.87 -1.00
CA TYR A 72 0.22 9.93 -2.11
C TYR A 72 1.52 9.11 -1.92
N GLY A 73 1.39 7.80 -1.63
CA GLY A 73 2.52 6.87 -1.57
C GLY A 73 2.90 6.39 -2.97
N CYS A 74 4.04 6.83 -3.49
CA CYS A 74 4.49 6.58 -4.86
C CYS A 74 5.16 5.22 -5.07
N MET A 75 5.13 4.34 -4.07
CA MET A 75 5.70 2.98 -4.14
C MET A 75 4.93 2.05 -5.08
N ARG A 76 3.66 2.36 -5.37
CA ARG A 76 2.75 1.50 -6.14
C ARG A 76 2.22 2.19 -7.40
N TRP A 77 3.08 2.95 -8.08
CA TRP A 77 2.74 3.52 -9.38
C TRP A 77 2.28 2.42 -10.35
N PRO A 78 1.27 2.68 -11.20
CA PRO A 78 0.83 1.73 -12.20
C PRO A 78 1.96 1.38 -13.16
N THR A 79 2.04 0.10 -13.51
CA THR A 79 3.04 -0.44 -14.45
C THR A 79 2.38 -1.16 -15.60
N THR A 80 3.11 -1.32 -16.69
CA THR A 80 2.77 -2.15 -17.86
C THR A 80 3.91 -3.12 -18.12
N PRO A 81 3.63 -4.32 -18.66
CA PRO A 81 4.68 -5.24 -19.06
C PRO A 81 5.66 -4.59 -20.05
N SER A 82 6.96 -4.81 -19.84
CA SER A 82 7.97 -4.35 -20.79
C SER A 82 7.84 -5.09 -22.12
N PRO A 83 8.03 -4.42 -23.29
CA PRO A 83 7.99 -5.06 -24.59
C PRO A 83 8.99 -6.19 -24.79
N ASP A 84 10.10 -6.18 -24.06
CA ASP A 84 11.14 -7.22 -24.10
C ASP A 84 10.87 -8.38 -23.11
N GLY A 85 9.76 -8.32 -22.37
CA GLY A 85 9.37 -9.32 -21.37
C GLY A 85 10.25 -9.33 -20.11
N LYS A 86 11.12 -8.33 -19.92
CA LYS A 86 12.05 -8.25 -18.79
C LYS A 86 11.56 -7.26 -17.73
N GLY A 87 10.48 -7.65 -17.03
CA GLY A 87 9.91 -6.85 -15.94
C GLY A 87 8.80 -5.90 -16.42
N ASP A 88 8.49 -4.91 -15.57
CA ASP A 88 7.44 -3.95 -15.81
C ASP A 88 8.02 -2.54 -15.93
N LEU A 89 7.43 -1.74 -16.81
CA LEU A 89 7.71 -0.31 -16.95
C LEU A 89 6.61 0.50 -16.28
N ILE A 90 6.95 1.69 -15.76
CA ILE A 90 5.94 2.61 -15.25
C ILE A 90 5.05 3.11 -16.41
N ASP A 91 3.73 3.05 -16.20
CA ASP A 91 2.75 3.68 -17.07
C ASP A 91 2.66 5.18 -16.72
N GLN A 92 3.55 5.98 -17.31
CA GLN A 92 3.66 7.41 -17.00
C GLN A 92 2.36 8.18 -17.31
N GLU A 93 1.58 7.75 -18.29
CA GLU A 93 0.32 8.39 -18.62
C GLU A 93 -0.70 8.21 -17.49
N LYS A 94 -0.84 6.99 -16.97
CA LYS A 94 -1.69 6.73 -15.81
C LYS A 94 -1.19 7.42 -14.55
N VAL A 95 0.14 7.48 -14.32
CA VAL A 95 0.71 8.27 -13.22
C VAL A 95 0.28 9.72 -13.33
N ASN A 96 0.39 10.31 -14.52
CA ASN A 96 -0.02 11.70 -14.75
C ASN A 96 -1.52 11.91 -14.47
N GLN A 97 -2.38 11.01 -14.95
CA GLN A 97 -3.83 11.07 -14.71
C GLN A 97 -4.18 10.99 -13.21
N LEU A 98 -3.51 10.10 -12.47
CA LEU A 98 -3.70 9.95 -11.03
C LEU A 98 -3.24 11.19 -10.27
N VAL A 99 -2.08 11.75 -10.64
CA VAL A 99 -1.55 13.00 -10.03
C VAL A 99 -2.48 14.17 -10.33
N ASP A 100 -2.98 14.29 -11.57
CA ASP A 100 -3.91 15.36 -11.95
C ASP A 100 -5.20 15.30 -11.15
N TYR A 101 -5.75 14.11 -10.97
CA TYR A 101 -6.94 13.91 -10.16
C TYR A 101 -6.68 14.21 -8.68
N ALA A 102 -5.57 13.72 -8.12
CA ALA A 102 -5.17 13.96 -6.74
C ALA A 102 -4.98 15.46 -6.44
N MET A 103 -4.23 16.17 -7.29
CA MET A 103 -3.98 17.62 -7.19
C MET A 103 -5.28 18.44 -7.29
N LYS A 104 -6.17 18.07 -8.21
CA LYS A 104 -7.49 18.71 -8.37
C LYS A 104 -8.33 18.59 -7.09
N HIS A 105 -8.20 17.48 -6.34
CA HIS A 105 -8.96 17.19 -5.13
C HIS A 105 -8.19 17.51 -3.84
N GLY A 106 -7.09 18.25 -3.93
CA GLY A 106 -6.42 18.85 -2.79
C GLY A 106 -5.31 17.99 -2.15
N VAL A 107 -4.93 16.85 -2.74
CA VAL A 107 -3.75 16.10 -2.29
C VAL A 107 -2.50 16.91 -2.66
N ASN A 108 -1.67 17.22 -1.66
CA ASN A 108 -0.46 18.01 -1.87
C ASN A 108 0.81 17.38 -1.29
N TYR A 109 0.77 16.15 -0.81
CA TYR A 109 1.93 15.43 -0.27
C TYR A 109 2.20 14.15 -1.07
N TYR A 110 3.43 13.98 -1.59
CA TYR A 110 3.86 12.87 -2.43
C TYR A 110 5.12 12.24 -1.83
N ASP A 111 5.02 10.97 -1.42
CA ASP A 111 6.10 10.21 -0.78
C ASP A 111 6.71 9.19 -1.74
N THR A 112 7.99 9.30 -2.00
CA THR A 112 8.75 8.40 -2.88
C THR A 112 10.06 7.93 -2.26
N SER A 113 10.87 7.22 -3.05
CA SER A 113 12.22 6.76 -2.68
C SER A 113 12.98 6.31 -3.94
N PRO A 114 14.32 6.43 -3.96
CA PRO A 114 15.15 5.98 -5.08
C PRO A 114 15.09 4.46 -5.33
N VAL A 115 14.53 3.67 -4.39
CA VAL A 115 14.39 2.20 -4.57
C VAL A 115 12.99 1.75 -4.94
N TYR A 116 12.00 2.66 -4.94
CA TYR A 116 10.63 2.30 -5.27
C TYR A 116 10.45 2.03 -6.75
N VAL A 117 9.61 1.04 -7.07
CA VAL A 117 9.33 0.59 -8.44
C VAL A 117 10.63 0.37 -9.22
N GLN A 118 11.54 -0.42 -8.63
CA GLN A 118 12.84 -0.77 -9.23
C GLN A 118 13.70 0.46 -9.60
N GLY A 119 13.58 1.56 -8.84
CA GLY A 119 14.34 2.79 -9.04
C GLY A 119 13.70 3.83 -9.96
N TRP A 120 12.48 3.58 -10.44
CA TRP A 120 11.80 4.48 -11.39
C TRP A 120 10.83 5.47 -10.74
N SER A 121 10.51 5.29 -9.46
CA SER A 121 9.46 6.08 -8.81
C SER A 121 9.76 7.57 -8.72
N GLU A 122 10.97 7.97 -8.32
CA GLU A 122 11.35 9.39 -8.24
C GLU A 122 11.21 10.08 -9.59
N LYS A 123 11.73 9.47 -10.66
CA LYS A 123 11.65 10.02 -12.01
C LYS A 123 10.21 10.18 -12.50
N ALA A 124 9.38 9.15 -12.29
CA ALA A 124 7.97 9.22 -12.68
C ALA A 124 7.20 10.28 -11.91
N THR A 125 7.48 10.40 -10.60
CA THR A 125 6.90 11.42 -9.73
C THR A 125 7.33 12.81 -10.16
N GLY A 126 8.63 13.01 -10.45
CA GLY A 126 9.17 14.28 -10.93
C GLY A 126 8.55 14.72 -12.25
N ILE A 127 8.43 13.81 -13.25
CA ILE A 127 7.75 14.08 -14.52
C ILE A 127 6.31 14.54 -14.30
N ALA A 128 5.57 13.86 -13.42
CA ALA A 128 4.18 14.18 -13.15
C ALA A 128 4.02 15.53 -12.44
N LEU A 129 4.82 15.80 -11.40
CA LEU A 129 4.70 17.00 -10.57
C LEU A 129 5.29 18.26 -11.22
N LYS A 130 6.30 18.15 -12.10
CA LYS A 130 6.85 19.29 -12.83
C LYS A 130 5.81 20.07 -13.63
N ARG A 131 4.65 19.51 -13.92
CA ARG A 131 3.53 20.15 -14.62
C ARG A 131 2.78 21.17 -13.77
N TYR A 132 3.12 21.27 -12.46
CA TYR A 132 2.50 22.14 -11.48
C TYR A 132 3.51 23.13 -10.89
N PRO A 133 3.06 24.31 -10.42
CA PRO A 133 3.90 25.21 -9.64
C PRO A 133 4.46 24.50 -8.40
N ARG A 134 5.76 24.71 -8.11
CA ARG A 134 6.50 23.99 -7.07
C ARG A 134 5.90 24.14 -5.66
N GLU A 135 5.34 25.28 -5.37
CA GLU A 135 4.71 25.60 -4.08
C GLU A 135 3.38 24.87 -3.84
N ARG A 136 2.78 24.27 -4.88
CA ARG A 136 1.50 23.56 -4.77
C ARG A 136 1.60 22.15 -4.21
N PHE A 137 2.80 21.62 -4.09
CA PHE A 137 3.00 20.25 -3.62
C PHE A 137 4.22 20.14 -2.72
N LYS A 138 4.22 19.10 -1.87
CA LYS A 138 5.31 18.69 -1.00
C LYS A 138 5.85 17.36 -1.50
N ILE A 139 7.18 17.23 -1.55
CA ILE A 139 7.87 15.99 -1.90
C ILE A 139 8.58 15.44 -0.68
N ALA A 140 8.34 14.15 -0.42
CA ALA A 140 9.13 13.36 0.50
C ALA A 140 9.93 12.30 -0.27
N THR A 141 11.24 12.20 0.03
CA THR A 141 12.08 11.10 -0.45
C THR A 141 13.10 10.70 0.60
N LYS A 142 13.90 9.65 0.33
CA LYS A 142 14.63 8.94 1.37
C LYS A 142 16.03 8.57 0.94
N LEU A 143 16.99 8.57 1.88
CA LEU A 143 18.32 7.99 1.67
C LEU A 143 18.25 6.47 1.85
N SER A 144 18.20 5.74 0.73
CA SER A 144 17.99 4.28 0.68
C SER A 144 19.29 3.50 0.41
N ASN A 145 20.38 3.86 1.08
CA ASN A 145 21.71 3.31 0.91
C ASN A 145 21.89 1.92 1.57
N PHE A 146 20.98 0.98 1.31
CA PHE A 146 20.91 -0.31 2.01
C PHE A 146 22.08 -1.26 1.77
N SER A 147 22.58 -1.34 0.55
CA SER A 147 23.63 -2.30 0.15
C SER A 147 25.01 -1.65 0.01
N ASN A 148 25.06 -0.36 -0.24
CA ASN A 148 26.30 0.42 -0.34
C ASN A 148 26.12 1.76 0.39
N TYR A 149 26.55 1.81 1.64
CA TYR A 149 26.47 2.99 2.51
C TYR A 149 27.79 3.73 2.65
N THR A 150 28.72 3.59 1.69
CA THR A 150 29.85 4.51 1.61
C THR A 150 29.36 5.95 1.48
N ARG A 151 30.12 6.89 2.07
CA ARG A 151 29.77 8.32 2.00
C ARG A 151 29.59 8.80 0.56
N GLU A 152 30.49 8.40 -0.33
CA GLU A 152 30.45 8.79 -1.75
C GLU A 152 29.15 8.33 -2.43
N ASN A 153 28.80 7.04 -2.28
CA ASN A 153 27.56 6.51 -2.85
C ASN A 153 26.32 7.17 -2.25
N SER A 154 26.30 7.41 -0.94
CA SER A 154 25.19 8.05 -0.26
C SER A 154 24.98 9.49 -0.73
N ILE A 155 26.04 10.27 -0.92
CA ILE A 155 25.96 11.64 -1.48
C ILE A 155 25.52 11.59 -2.94
N LYS A 156 26.00 10.63 -3.73
CA LYS A 156 25.56 10.46 -5.12
C LYS A 156 24.06 10.17 -5.18
N MET A 157 23.55 9.25 -4.35
CA MET A 157 22.12 8.92 -4.27
C MET A 157 21.30 10.15 -3.86
N TYR A 158 21.72 10.88 -2.82
CA TYR A 158 21.09 12.12 -2.39
C TYR A 158 20.96 13.14 -3.53
N LYS A 159 22.06 13.40 -4.25
CA LYS A 159 22.06 14.35 -5.38
C LYS A 159 21.21 13.87 -6.55
N GLN A 160 21.21 12.55 -6.81
CA GLN A 160 20.42 11.98 -7.90
C GLN A 160 18.91 12.16 -7.67
N SER A 161 18.44 12.12 -6.42
CA SER A 161 17.03 12.37 -6.10
C SER A 161 16.54 13.74 -6.59
N PHE A 162 17.37 14.79 -6.50
CA PHE A 162 17.00 16.12 -7.03
C PHE A 162 16.87 16.13 -8.55
N VAL A 163 17.76 15.40 -9.23
CA VAL A 163 17.75 15.28 -10.70
C VAL A 163 16.50 14.52 -11.16
N ASP A 164 16.21 13.36 -10.53
CA ASP A 164 15.08 12.52 -10.91
C ASP A 164 13.74 13.17 -10.57
N LEU A 165 13.64 13.83 -9.41
CA LEU A 165 12.45 14.59 -8.99
C LEU A 165 12.32 15.95 -9.71
N GLN A 166 13.36 16.44 -10.36
CA GLN A 166 13.41 17.73 -11.09
C GLN A 166 13.08 18.92 -10.18
N VAL A 167 13.69 18.97 -8.98
CA VAL A 167 13.46 20.01 -7.96
C VAL A 167 14.76 20.58 -7.42
N GLU A 168 14.72 21.82 -6.90
CA GLU A 168 15.86 22.49 -6.28
C GLU A 168 15.93 22.25 -4.77
N TYR A 169 14.81 21.93 -4.14
CA TYR A 169 14.71 21.59 -2.73
C TYR A 169 13.70 20.45 -2.52
N ILE A 170 13.91 19.67 -1.45
CA ILE A 170 13.02 18.60 -1.01
C ILE A 170 12.35 19.02 0.29
N ASP A 171 11.02 18.88 0.38
CA ASP A 171 10.27 19.31 1.56
C ASP A 171 10.52 18.38 2.75
N TYR A 172 10.50 17.07 2.54
CA TYR A 172 10.65 16.05 3.60
C TYR A 172 11.73 15.03 3.18
N TYR A 173 12.83 15.00 3.87
CA TYR A 173 13.90 14.02 3.61
C TYR A 173 14.05 13.04 4.75
N LEU A 174 14.09 11.72 4.45
CA LEU A 174 14.09 10.69 5.45
C LEU A 174 15.37 9.84 5.43
N LEU A 175 15.86 9.48 6.61
CA LEU A 175 16.70 8.30 6.77
C LEU A 175 15.80 7.06 6.57
N HIS A 176 16.10 6.22 5.57
CA HIS A 176 15.17 5.16 5.14
C HIS A 176 15.29 3.88 5.96
N SER A 177 14.14 3.42 6.51
CA SER A 177 14.00 2.11 7.17
C SER A 177 14.99 1.91 8.31
N ILE A 178 14.95 2.81 9.28
CA ILE A 178 15.70 2.69 10.52
C ILE A 178 15.13 1.52 11.33
N GLY A 179 16.02 0.75 11.99
CA GLY A 179 15.67 -0.43 12.78
C GLY A 179 15.98 -1.74 12.09
N ASN A 180 15.88 -1.82 10.77
CA ASN A 180 16.34 -2.99 10.00
C ASN A 180 17.86 -3.17 10.16
N GLY A 181 18.27 -4.34 10.70
CA GLY A 181 19.66 -4.63 11.02
C GLY A 181 20.17 -4.02 12.34
N GLY A 182 19.27 -3.42 13.14
CA GLY A 182 19.56 -2.87 14.45
C GLY A 182 20.39 -1.60 14.44
N ILE A 183 20.81 -1.15 15.64
CA ILE A 183 21.53 0.11 15.83
C ILE A 183 22.90 0.14 15.13
N ARG A 184 23.57 -1.00 15.02
CA ARG A 184 24.84 -1.10 14.29
C ARG A 184 24.70 -0.70 12.83
N THR A 185 23.62 -1.14 12.18
CA THR A 185 23.34 -0.78 10.77
C THR A 185 23.02 0.71 10.66
N PHE A 186 22.28 1.28 11.59
CA PHE A 186 22.04 2.72 11.64
C PHE A 186 23.36 3.48 11.74
N ASN A 187 24.23 3.11 12.69
CA ASN A 187 25.52 3.78 12.91
C ASN A 187 26.39 3.71 11.63
N ALA A 188 26.51 2.55 11.01
CA ALA A 188 27.29 2.39 9.79
C ALA A 188 26.73 3.20 8.60
N ARG A 189 25.40 3.28 8.47
CA ARG A 189 24.74 3.98 7.36
C ARG A 189 24.73 5.50 7.50
N TYR A 190 24.77 6.05 8.71
CA TYR A 190 24.51 7.46 8.93
C TYR A 190 25.49 8.17 9.83
N ILE A 191 26.05 7.50 10.86
CA ILE A 191 26.96 8.11 11.83
C ILE A 191 28.42 7.97 11.35
N GLU A 192 28.89 6.73 11.21
CA GLU A 192 30.30 6.44 10.91
C GLU A 192 30.73 6.96 9.52
N ASN A 193 29.82 6.97 8.57
CA ASN A 193 30.06 7.55 7.24
C ASN A 193 29.82 9.06 7.18
N GLY A 194 29.41 9.71 8.28
CA GLY A 194 29.16 11.16 8.38
C GLY A 194 27.99 11.66 7.54
N MET A 195 27.04 10.78 7.17
CA MET A 195 25.90 11.21 6.37
C MET A 195 24.86 11.97 7.16
N LEU A 196 24.68 11.67 8.45
CA LEU A 196 23.74 12.44 9.28
C LEU A 196 24.15 13.91 9.36
N ASP A 197 25.43 14.19 9.66
CA ASP A 197 25.98 15.56 9.69
C ASP A 197 25.85 16.25 8.32
N TYR A 198 26.04 15.50 7.25
CA TYR A 198 25.87 16.04 5.90
C TYR A 198 24.42 16.45 5.65
N LEU A 199 23.43 15.64 6.01
CA LEU A 199 22.02 15.94 5.81
C LEU A 199 21.52 17.09 6.71
N ILE A 200 22.05 17.21 7.93
CA ILE A 200 21.79 18.36 8.80
C ILE A 200 22.27 19.66 8.13
N LYS A 201 23.47 19.67 7.56
CA LYS A 201 23.99 20.83 6.80
C LYS A 201 23.16 21.13 5.53
N GLU A 202 22.63 20.12 4.88
CA GLU A 202 21.73 20.30 3.73
C GLU A 202 20.38 20.92 4.16
N ARG A 203 19.89 20.58 5.37
CA ARG A 203 18.71 21.24 5.97
C ARG A 203 19.01 22.70 6.31
N GLU A 204 20.12 22.99 6.99
CA GLU A 204 20.55 24.35 7.30
C GLU A 204 20.73 25.21 6.05
N ALA A 205 21.17 24.61 4.96
CA ALA A 205 21.30 25.28 3.65
C ALA A 205 19.97 25.44 2.87
N GLY A 206 18.86 24.94 3.42
CA GLY A 206 17.52 25.03 2.82
C GLY A 206 17.25 24.08 1.64
N ARG A 207 18.18 23.16 1.33
CA ARG A 207 17.95 22.13 0.32
C ARG A 207 17.05 20.99 0.79
N ILE A 208 17.01 20.76 2.08
CA ILE A 208 16.02 19.96 2.80
C ILE A 208 15.26 20.92 3.71
N ARG A 209 13.92 20.90 3.68
CA ARG A 209 13.12 21.70 4.61
C ARG A 209 12.93 21.01 5.96
N HIS A 210 12.58 19.71 5.92
CA HIS A 210 12.33 18.89 7.11
C HIS A 210 13.12 17.59 7.01
N LEU A 211 13.86 17.25 8.06
CA LEU A 211 14.67 16.03 8.17
C LEU A 211 14.06 15.09 9.21
N GLY A 212 13.79 13.86 8.80
CA GLY A 212 13.24 12.83 9.66
C GLY A 212 13.72 11.44 9.30
N PHE A 213 13.02 10.43 9.78
CA PHE A 213 13.31 9.04 9.43
C PHE A 213 12.05 8.19 9.33
N SER A 214 12.13 7.07 8.60
CA SER A 214 11.13 6.02 8.62
C SER A 214 11.63 4.84 9.46
N PHE A 215 10.74 4.27 10.27
CA PHE A 215 11.09 3.29 11.26
C PHE A 215 10.41 1.94 11.04
N HIS A 216 11.21 0.85 11.12
CA HIS A 216 10.80 -0.54 11.24
C HIS A 216 11.81 -1.25 12.15
N GLY A 217 11.41 -1.77 13.28
CA GLY A 217 12.37 -2.47 14.15
C GLY A 217 11.94 -2.57 15.59
N THR A 218 12.91 -2.80 16.46
CA THR A 218 12.74 -3.04 17.89
C THR A 218 12.69 -1.73 18.69
N LYS A 219 12.09 -1.81 19.88
CA LYS A 219 11.90 -0.68 20.78
C LYS A 219 13.20 0.02 21.14
N ASP A 220 14.25 -0.74 21.47
CA ASP A 220 15.55 -0.23 21.86
C ASP A 220 16.17 0.65 20.77
N VAL A 221 16.09 0.25 19.52
CA VAL A 221 16.59 1.04 18.38
C VAL A 221 15.75 2.31 18.18
N PHE A 222 14.43 2.22 18.34
CA PHE A 222 13.57 3.41 18.27
C PHE A 222 13.94 4.44 19.32
N ASP A 223 14.06 3.99 20.58
CA ASP A 223 14.36 4.85 21.71
C ASP A 223 15.73 5.53 21.57
N GLU A 224 16.74 4.78 21.11
CA GLU A 224 18.09 5.32 20.91
C GLU A 224 18.13 6.39 19.80
N VAL A 225 17.48 6.12 18.64
CA VAL A 225 17.45 7.10 17.55
C VAL A 225 16.55 8.30 17.89
N LEU A 226 15.45 8.06 18.61
CA LEU A 226 14.57 9.14 19.06
C LEU A 226 15.24 10.02 20.12
N ALA A 227 16.09 9.47 20.99
CA ALA A 227 16.87 10.25 21.97
C ALA A 227 17.83 11.24 21.31
N MET A 228 18.30 10.97 20.09
CA MET A 228 19.11 11.91 19.29
C MET A 228 18.35 13.19 18.92
N HIS A 229 17.05 13.26 19.17
CA HIS A 229 16.24 14.47 18.88
C HIS A 229 16.79 15.73 19.53
N GLU A 230 17.39 15.65 20.72
CA GLU A 230 18.00 16.77 21.40
C GLU A 230 19.14 17.43 20.60
N GLN A 231 19.79 16.66 19.73
CA GLN A 231 20.94 17.09 18.93
C GLN A 231 20.56 17.30 17.46
N VAL A 232 19.76 16.40 16.89
CA VAL A 232 19.40 16.39 15.47
C VAL A 232 18.18 17.26 15.19
N HIS A 233 17.29 17.42 16.18
CA HIS A 233 15.99 18.06 16.03
C HIS A 233 15.19 17.42 14.88
N TRP A 234 14.82 16.14 15.08
CA TRP A 234 13.95 15.44 14.11
C TRP A 234 12.66 16.23 13.90
N ASP A 235 12.42 16.63 12.67
CA ASP A 235 11.23 17.42 12.32
C ASP A 235 9.97 16.55 12.29
N PHE A 236 10.10 15.29 11.91
CA PHE A 236 9.00 14.30 11.83
C PHE A 236 9.53 12.87 11.86
N VAL A 237 8.64 11.91 12.12
CA VAL A 237 8.97 10.47 12.00
C VAL A 237 7.86 9.74 11.26
N GLN A 238 8.24 8.88 10.31
CA GLN A 238 7.32 8.04 9.57
C GLN A 238 7.24 6.66 10.23
N ILE A 239 6.05 6.30 10.73
CA ILE A 239 5.79 5.05 11.45
C ILE A 239 4.69 4.22 10.77
N GLN A 240 4.75 2.90 10.94
CA GLN A 240 3.66 1.99 10.59
C GLN A 240 2.56 2.13 11.64
N LEU A 241 1.33 2.47 11.21
CA LEU A 241 0.20 2.61 12.11
C LEU A 241 -1.11 2.26 11.42
N ASN A 242 -1.83 1.32 12.02
CA ASN A 242 -3.18 0.91 11.67
C ASN A 242 -3.82 0.24 12.89
N TYR A 243 -5.11 -0.11 12.82
CA TYR A 243 -5.83 -0.64 13.98
C TYR A 243 -5.40 -2.05 14.39
N LEU A 244 -4.71 -2.82 13.52
CA LEU A 244 -4.12 -4.11 13.88
C LEU A 244 -2.78 -3.93 14.59
N ASP A 245 -1.85 -3.18 13.96
CA ASP A 245 -0.51 -2.97 14.52
C ASP A 245 -0.51 -2.05 15.74
N TRP A 246 -1.64 -1.43 16.06
CA TRP A 246 -1.76 -0.63 17.28
C TRP A 246 -1.37 -1.44 18.51
N ASN A 247 -1.89 -2.68 18.64
CA ASN A 247 -1.60 -3.59 19.73
C ASN A 247 -0.97 -4.92 19.29
N HIS A 248 -0.93 -5.22 17.99
CA HIS A 248 -0.56 -6.52 17.44
C HIS A 248 0.45 -6.40 16.30
N ALA A 249 1.51 -5.60 16.48
CA ALA A 249 2.57 -5.48 15.50
C ALA A 249 3.25 -6.83 15.26
N SER A 250 3.58 -7.13 14.00
CA SER A 250 4.14 -8.41 13.61
C SER A 250 5.67 -8.45 13.71
N GLY A 251 6.20 -9.65 13.97
CA GLY A 251 7.64 -9.91 14.04
C GLY A 251 8.31 -9.16 15.19
N ASN A 252 9.39 -8.45 14.91
CA ASN A 252 10.14 -7.65 15.88
C ASN A 252 9.72 -6.18 15.91
N ASN A 253 8.66 -5.82 15.17
CA ASN A 253 8.18 -4.45 15.12
C ASN A 253 7.52 -4.05 16.45
N VAL A 254 7.68 -2.80 16.81
CA VAL A 254 7.04 -2.19 17.99
C VAL A 254 5.58 -1.89 17.67
N ASN A 255 4.69 -2.08 18.64
CA ASN A 255 3.31 -1.68 18.54
C ASN A 255 3.18 -0.17 18.24
N ALA A 256 2.22 0.17 17.43
CA ALA A 256 2.06 1.55 16.95
C ALA A 256 1.61 2.52 18.06
N ASP A 257 0.93 2.03 19.10
CA ASP A 257 0.58 2.81 20.30
C ASP A 257 1.84 3.41 20.94
N TYR A 258 2.84 2.56 21.21
CA TYR A 258 4.10 3.00 21.80
C TYR A 258 4.84 4.03 20.93
N LEU A 259 4.98 3.74 19.63
CA LEU A 259 5.66 4.65 18.70
C LEU A 259 4.97 6.01 18.64
N TYR A 260 3.64 6.01 18.55
CA TYR A 260 2.84 7.22 18.49
C TYR A 260 2.92 8.05 19.78
N GLU A 261 2.82 7.40 20.95
CA GLU A 261 2.88 8.06 22.23
C GLU A 261 4.25 8.73 22.50
N GLU A 262 5.35 8.05 22.14
CA GLU A 262 6.69 8.62 22.31
C GLU A 262 6.91 9.83 21.39
N LEU A 263 6.38 9.81 20.16
CA LEU A 263 6.42 10.96 19.27
C LEU A 263 5.56 12.12 19.81
N GLN A 264 4.38 11.81 20.35
CA GLN A 264 3.49 12.81 20.94
C GLN A 264 4.13 13.49 22.17
N LYS A 265 4.79 12.75 23.05
CA LYS A 265 5.52 13.28 24.21
C LYS A 265 6.62 14.27 23.82
N LYS A 266 7.24 14.06 22.67
CA LYS A 266 8.30 14.93 22.13
C LYS A 266 7.78 15.99 21.14
N HIS A 267 6.47 16.07 20.92
CA HIS A 267 5.83 16.97 19.95
C HIS A 267 6.38 16.80 18.52
N ILE A 268 6.79 15.58 18.15
CA ILE A 268 7.25 15.25 16.79
C ILE A 268 6.08 14.73 15.99
N PRO A 269 5.69 15.38 14.88
CA PRO A 269 4.60 14.90 14.01
C PRO A 269 4.87 13.49 13.44
N ALA A 270 3.84 12.66 13.42
CA ALA A 270 3.88 11.34 12.79
C ALA A 270 3.38 11.39 11.35
N ILE A 271 4.12 10.80 10.43
CA ILE A 271 3.65 10.46 9.08
C ILE A 271 3.34 8.97 9.07
N ILE A 272 2.16 8.60 8.60
CA ILE A 272 1.72 7.21 8.71
C ILE A 272 1.96 6.46 7.41
N MET A 273 2.70 5.36 7.50
CA MET A 273 2.82 4.34 6.45
C MET A 273 2.04 3.07 6.83
N GLU A 274 1.77 2.22 5.86
CA GLU A 274 1.08 0.94 6.01
C GLU A 274 -0.31 1.02 6.70
N PRO A 275 -1.16 2.02 6.39
CA PRO A 275 -2.49 2.11 7.00
C PRO A 275 -3.36 0.90 6.65
N LEU A 276 -3.08 0.20 5.54
CA LEU A 276 -3.78 -1.01 5.09
C LEU A 276 -2.91 -2.27 5.13
N LEU A 277 -1.69 -2.24 5.69
CA LEU A 277 -0.75 -3.39 5.67
C LEU A 277 -0.58 -3.99 4.26
N GLY A 278 -0.23 -3.14 3.28
CA GLY A 278 -0.09 -3.57 1.89
C GLY A 278 -1.40 -4.02 1.22
N GLY A 279 -2.54 -3.69 1.81
CA GLY A 279 -3.88 -4.07 1.36
C GLY A 279 -4.50 -5.24 2.13
N ARG A 280 -3.81 -5.81 3.13
CA ARG A 280 -4.35 -6.91 3.96
C ARG A 280 -5.63 -6.51 4.69
N LEU A 281 -5.70 -5.30 5.23
CA LEU A 281 -6.87 -4.79 5.94
C LEU A 281 -8.05 -4.42 5.02
N SER A 282 -7.89 -4.50 3.70
CA SER A 282 -9.00 -4.40 2.73
C SER A 282 -9.45 -5.77 2.19
N LYS A 283 -8.72 -6.85 2.50
CA LYS A 283 -8.97 -8.23 2.03
C LYS A 283 -9.10 -9.16 3.24
N LEU A 284 -10.17 -8.99 3.99
CA LEU A 284 -10.47 -9.71 5.22
C LEU A 284 -11.42 -10.88 4.95
N PRO A 285 -11.53 -11.86 5.87
CA PRO A 285 -12.57 -12.89 5.83
C PRO A 285 -13.99 -12.31 5.76
N ASP A 286 -14.89 -12.98 5.04
CA ASP A 286 -16.24 -12.48 4.73
C ASP A 286 -17.04 -12.04 5.95
N HIS A 287 -16.96 -12.77 7.08
CA HIS A 287 -17.70 -12.40 8.31
C HIS A 287 -17.13 -11.13 8.95
N ILE A 288 -15.82 -10.86 8.84
CA ILE A 288 -15.21 -9.60 9.31
C ILE A 288 -15.62 -8.46 8.37
N VAL A 289 -15.63 -8.69 7.05
CA VAL A 289 -16.16 -7.73 6.09
C VAL A 289 -17.62 -7.40 6.40
N ALA A 290 -18.46 -8.40 6.65
CA ALA A 290 -19.86 -8.23 7.02
C ALA A 290 -20.00 -7.40 8.31
N ARG A 291 -19.19 -7.68 9.34
CA ARG A 291 -19.17 -6.91 10.61
C ARG A 291 -18.89 -5.42 10.36
N LEU A 292 -17.87 -5.09 9.55
CA LEU A 292 -17.51 -3.71 9.22
C LEU A 292 -18.61 -3.03 8.39
N LYS A 293 -19.18 -3.74 7.41
CA LYS A 293 -20.26 -3.26 6.54
C LYS A 293 -21.59 -3.06 7.27
N GLN A 294 -21.92 -3.90 8.26
CA GLN A 294 -23.14 -3.70 9.08
C GLN A 294 -23.11 -2.37 9.82
N ARG A 295 -21.92 -1.92 10.24
CA ARG A 295 -21.79 -0.65 10.96
C ARG A 295 -21.78 0.56 10.03
N GLN A 296 -21.18 0.45 8.83
CA GLN A 296 -21.17 1.51 7.82
C GLN A 296 -21.33 0.91 6.41
N PRO A 297 -22.56 0.64 5.96
CA PRO A 297 -22.82 -0.09 4.70
C PRO A 297 -22.26 0.61 3.47
N GLU A 298 -22.31 1.94 3.43
CA GLU A 298 -21.92 2.76 2.28
C GLU A 298 -20.39 2.92 2.15
N ASN A 299 -19.65 2.75 3.24
CA ASN A 299 -18.21 2.96 3.28
C ASN A 299 -17.45 1.69 2.89
N SER A 300 -16.28 1.84 2.25
CA SER A 300 -15.39 0.71 1.97
C SER A 300 -14.83 0.10 3.26
N VAL A 301 -14.40 -1.17 3.20
CA VAL A 301 -13.66 -1.80 4.30
C VAL A 301 -12.35 -1.04 4.58
N ALA A 302 -11.69 -0.55 3.54
CA ALA A 302 -10.45 0.22 3.65
C ALA A 302 -10.63 1.54 4.40
N SER A 303 -11.79 2.18 4.27
CA SER A 303 -12.08 3.47 4.92
C SER A 303 -11.95 3.43 6.44
N TRP A 304 -12.27 2.29 7.08
CA TRP A 304 -12.09 2.10 8.52
C TRP A 304 -10.63 2.23 8.95
N ALA A 305 -9.72 1.60 8.20
CA ALA A 305 -8.29 1.66 8.49
C ALA A 305 -7.71 3.06 8.20
N PHE A 306 -8.17 3.72 7.14
CA PHE A 306 -7.78 5.11 6.86
C PHE A 306 -8.31 6.08 7.92
N ARG A 307 -9.55 5.96 8.34
CA ARG A 307 -10.10 6.79 9.43
C ARG A 307 -9.33 6.55 10.73
N PHE A 308 -8.99 5.29 11.05
CA PHE A 308 -8.16 4.99 12.22
C PHE A 308 -6.82 5.70 12.15
N ALA A 309 -6.09 5.52 11.05
CA ALA A 309 -4.77 6.10 10.85
C ALA A 309 -4.78 7.64 10.86
N GLY A 310 -5.85 8.25 10.34
CA GLY A 310 -6.00 9.70 10.28
C GLY A 310 -6.57 10.35 11.55
N SER A 311 -7.18 9.59 12.46
CA SER A 311 -7.86 10.15 13.64
C SER A 311 -6.92 10.75 14.69
N PRO A 312 -5.75 10.18 15.01
CA PRO A 312 -4.88 10.72 16.05
C PRO A 312 -4.37 12.13 15.71
N ALA A 313 -4.39 13.04 16.69
CA ALA A 313 -4.15 14.47 16.47
C ALA A 313 -2.72 14.79 15.99
N ASN A 314 -1.71 14.03 16.46
CA ASN A 314 -0.30 14.23 16.10
C ASN A 314 0.10 13.59 14.76
N VAL A 315 -0.86 13.08 13.98
CA VAL A 315 -0.62 12.57 12.62
C VAL A 315 -0.66 13.73 11.63
N LEU A 316 0.40 13.94 10.88
CA LEU A 316 0.48 14.98 9.86
C LEU A 316 -0.20 14.55 8.55
N THR A 317 0.12 13.35 8.06
CA THR A 317 -0.44 12.79 6.82
C THR A 317 -0.42 11.26 6.86
N VAL A 318 -1.33 10.63 6.12
CA VAL A 318 -1.44 9.17 5.98
C VAL A 318 -1.17 8.77 4.55
N LEU A 319 -0.13 7.97 4.34
CA LEU A 319 0.32 7.57 3.02
C LEU A 319 -0.52 6.42 2.45
N SER A 320 -0.95 6.55 1.23
CA SER A 320 -1.63 5.49 0.50
C SER A 320 -1.04 5.27 -0.89
N GLY A 321 -0.71 4.02 -1.21
CA GLY A 321 -0.31 3.60 -2.56
C GLY A 321 -1.54 3.34 -3.42
N MET A 322 -1.96 4.33 -4.19
CA MET A 322 -3.18 4.30 -5.00
C MET A 322 -2.85 4.00 -6.46
N THR A 323 -2.78 2.70 -6.81
CA THR A 323 -2.44 2.23 -8.16
C THR A 323 -3.56 2.49 -9.18
N TYR A 324 -4.83 2.50 -8.73
CA TYR A 324 -6.01 2.66 -9.57
C TYR A 324 -6.81 3.89 -9.16
N MET A 325 -7.55 4.46 -10.11
CA MET A 325 -8.38 5.65 -9.87
C MET A 325 -9.42 5.41 -8.77
N GLU A 326 -9.98 4.21 -8.71
CA GLU A 326 -10.97 3.80 -7.70
C GLU A 326 -10.40 3.85 -6.28
N HIS A 327 -9.13 3.49 -6.09
CA HIS A 327 -8.46 3.62 -4.80
C HIS A 327 -8.34 5.09 -4.38
N LEU A 328 -7.95 5.96 -5.33
CA LEU A 328 -7.81 7.40 -5.07
C LEU A 328 -9.16 8.02 -4.73
N GLN A 329 -10.21 7.70 -5.49
CA GLN A 329 -11.56 8.20 -5.25
C GLN A 329 -12.12 7.74 -3.90
N ASP A 330 -11.89 6.49 -3.51
CA ASP A 330 -12.34 5.96 -2.22
C ASP A 330 -11.65 6.64 -1.04
N ASN A 331 -10.33 6.81 -1.13
CA ASN A 331 -9.54 7.48 -0.09
C ASN A 331 -9.88 8.97 0.02
N LEU A 332 -10.15 9.64 -1.10
CA LEU A 332 -10.63 11.02 -1.12
C LEU A 332 -11.98 11.14 -0.41
N ARG A 333 -12.93 10.22 -0.61
CA ARG A 333 -14.21 10.21 0.13
C ARG A 333 -13.99 10.10 1.63
N THR A 334 -13.00 9.33 2.06
CA THR A 334 -12.67 9.14 3.48
C THR A 334 -12.08 10.39 4.12
N TYR A 335 -11.29 11.16 3.36
CA TYR A 335 -10.53 12.29 3.89
C TYR A 335 -11.01 13.68 3.47
N SER A 336 -12.16 13.76 2.80
CA SER A 336 -12.72 15.03 2.30
C SER A 336 -14.18 15.26 2.72
N PRO A 337 -14.44 15.64 3.98
CA PRO A 337 -13.51 15.78 5.11
C PRO A 337 -13.26 14.46 5.86
N LEU A 338 -12.13 14.37 6.56
CA LEU A 338 -11.93 13.34 7.58
C LEU A 338 -12.93 13.53 8.72
N ILE A 339 -13.69 12.50 9.02
CA ILE A 339 -14.48 12.39 10.24
C ILE A 339 -13.73 11.46 11.19
N PRO A 340 -13.09 11.98 12.26
CA PRO A 340 -12.34 11.15 13.20
C PRO A 340 -13.22 10.06 13.80
N LEU A 341 -12.59 8.95 14.22
CA LEU A 341 -13.31 7.88 14.91
C LEU A 341 -13.79 8.37 16.29
N THR A 342 -15.00 7.95 16.65
CA THR A 342 -15.46 8.00 18.04
C THR A 342 -14.74 6.93 18.86
N GLU A 343 -14.77 7.04 20.21
CA GLU A 343 -14.18 6.03 21.08
C GLU A 343 -14.84 4.65 20.91
N ASP A 344 -16.16 4.63 20.71
CA ASP A 344 -16.90 3.39 20.42
C ASP A 344 -16.49 2.75 19.07
N GLU A 345 -16.25 3.55 18.03
CA GLU A 345 -15.73 3.06 16.76
C GLU A 345 -14.29 2.58 16.90
N ARG A 346 -13.48 3.22 17.73
CA ARG A 346 -12.10 2.81 18.01
C ARG A 346 -12.06 1.47 18.73
N GLN A 347 -12.86 1.29 19.77
CA GLN A 347 -12.99 0.00 20.48
C GLN A 347 -13.50 -1.10 19.54
N PHE A 348 -14.50 -0.82 18.71
CA PHE A 348 -15.00 -1.75 17.71
C PHE A 348 -13.90 -2.23 16.74
N LEU A 349 -12.95 -1.36 16.37
CA LEU A 349 -11.82 -1.75 15.54
C LEU A 349 -10.78 -2.57 16.31
N PHE A 350 -10.56 -2.33 17.61
CA PHE A 350 -9.71 -3.18 18.44
C PHE A 350 -10.30 -4.59 18.57
N ASP A 351 -11.59 -4.71 18.85
CA ASP A 351 -12.27 -6.02 18.85
C ASP A 351 -12.18 -6.72 17.49
N THR A 352 -12.19 -5.93 16.40
CA THR A 352 -12.03 -6.47 15.05
C THR A 352 -10.58 -6.92 14.79
N ALA A 353 -9.58 -6.21 15.32
CA ALA A 353 -8.18 -6.62 15.26
C ALA A 353 -7.96 -7.97 15.97
N ASP A 354 -8.55 -8.14 17.16
CA ASP A 354 -8.48 -9.42 17.90
C ASP A 354 -9.06 -10.58 17.08
N LEU A 355 -10.15 -10.36 16.35
CA LEU A 355 -10.69 -11.37 15.43
C LEU A 355 -9.73 -11.69 14.28
N ILE A 356 -9.06 -10.67 13.71
CA ILE A 356 -8.10 -10.86 12.63
C ILE A 356 -6.89 -11.68 13.10
N THR A 357 -6.43 -11.50 14.33
CA THR A 357 -5.28 -12.26 14.88
C THR A 357 -5.54 -13.77 14.98
N GLN A 358 -6.80 -14.21 14.95
CA GLN A 358 -7.16 -15.63 14.98
C GLN A 358 -6.85 -16.34 13.65
N TYR A 359 -6.58 -15.60 12.58
CA TYR A 359 -6.24 -16.15 11.26
C TYR A 359 -4.73 -16.30 11.12
N PRO A 360 -4.21 -17.51 10.77
CA PRO A 360 -2.78 -17.77 10.66
C PRO A 360 -2.19 -17.21 9.35
N THR A 361 -2.46 -15.94 9.03
CA THR A 361 -1.89 -15.26 7.85
C THR A 361 -0.43 -14.90 8.12
N ILE A 362 0.37 -14.92 7.04
CA ILE A 362 1.76 -14.47 7.07
C ILE A 362 1.75 -12.93 6.93
N PRO A 363 2.52 -12.17 7.73
CA PRO A 363 2.45 -10.71 7.74
C PRO A 363 3.12 -10.03 6.53
N CYS A 364 3.00 -10.60 5.34
CA CYS A 364 3.53 -10.01 4.11
C CYS A 364 2.65 -8.85 3.63
N ASN A 365 3.25 -7.67 3.44
CA ASN A 365 2.59 -6.46 2.92
C ASN A 365 2.95 -6.14 1.46
N ASP A 366 3.52 -7.11 0.72
CA ASP A 366 3.88 -6.98 -0.71
C ASP A 366 4.79 -5.78 -1.02
N CYS A 367 5.74 -5.48 -0.14
CA CYS A 367 6.69 -4.39 -0.35
C CYS A 367 7.79 -4.72 -1.39
N LYS A 368 8.00 -6.00 -1.68
CA LYS A 368 8.96 -6.53 -2.66
C LYS A 368 10.44 -6.27 -2.36
N TYR A 369 10.80 -5.84 -1.15
CA TYR A 369 12.21 -5.63 -0.79
C TYR A 369 13.03 -6.92 -0.75
N CYS A 370 12.38 -8.08 -0.62
CA CYS A 370 13.00 -9.40 -0.73
C CYS A 370 13.27 -9.82 -2.20
N MET A 371 12.91 -8.99 -3.18
CA MET A 371 13.09 -9.27 -4.60
C MET A 371 14.22 -8.43 -5.21
N PRO A 372 14.91 -8.93 -6.27
CA PRO A 372 14.74 -10.24 -6.87
C PRO A 372 15.37 -11.37 -6.04
N CYS A 373 14.69 -12.51 -5.97
CA CYS A 373 15.32 -13.71 -5.42
C CYS A 373 16.36 -14.25 -6.42
N PRO A 374 17.61 -14.55 -5.99
CA PRO A 374 18.66 -15.06 -6.91
C PRO A 374 18.30 -16.43 -7.53
N TYR A 375 17.35 -17.15 -6.94
CA TYR A 375 16.85 -18.43 -7.44
C TYR A 375 15.52 -18.30 -8.21
N GLY A 376 15.11 -17.07 -8.54
CA GLY A 376 13.95 -16.80 -9.38
C GLY A 376 12.58 -16.93 -8.69
N ILE A 377 12.53 -17.19 -7.38
CA ILE A 377 11.28 -17.40 -6.64
C ILE A 377 10.47 -16.09 -6.54
N ASP A 378 9.16 -16.16 -6.74
CA ASP A 378 8.25 -15.04 -6.51
C ASP A 378 7.72 -15.06 -5.07
N ILE A 379 8.58 -14.65 -4.14
CA ILE A 379 8.31 -14.68 -2.71
C ILE A 379 6.98 -14.00 -2.35
N PRO A 380 6.70 -12.74 -2.78
CA PRO A 380 5.45 -12.09 -2.45
C PRO A 380 4.22 -12.81 -2.99
N ALA A 381 4.25 -13.26 -4.24
CA ALA A 381 3.10 -13.95 -4.85
C ALA A 381 2.73 -15.24 -4.10
N ILE A 382 3.72 -15.99 -3.63
CA ILE A 382 3.52 -17.20 -2.82
C ILE A 382 2.83 -16.87 -1.50
N LEU A 383 3.36 -15.88 -0.76
CA LEU A 383 2.85 -15.50 0.55
C LEU A 383 1.43 -14.89 0.44
N LEU A 384 1.18 -14.09 -0.57
CA LEU A 384 -0.14 -13.48 -0.83
C LEU A 384 -1.17 -14.53 -1.22
N HIS A 385 -0.80 -15.53 -2.05
CA HIS A 385 -1.69 -16.63 -2.38
C HIS A 385 -2.07 -17.44 -1.14
N TYR A 386 -1.10 -17.78 -0.29
CA TYR A 386 -1.36 -18.46 0.97
C TYR A 386 -2.34 -17.66 1.84
N ASN A 387 -2.08 -16.37 2.05
CA ASN A 387 -2.95 -15.51 2.85
C ASN A 387 -4.37 -15.39 2.28
N LYS A 388 -4.50 -15.32 0.96
CA LYS A 388 -5.79 -15.34 0.29
C LYS A 388 -6.57 -16.61 0.63
N CYS A 389 -5.92 -17.77 0.51
CA CYS A 389 -6.55 -19.05 0.83
C CYS A 389 -6.93 -19.18 2.31
N VAL A 390 -6.11 -18.63 3.23
CA VAL A 390 -6.47 -18.55 4.66
C VAL A 390 -7.75 -17.73 4.85
N ASN A 391 -7.84 -16.55 4.27
CA ASN A 391 -8.99 -15.65 4.42
C ASN A 391 -10.27 -16.22 3.80
N GLU A 392 -10.15 -16.98 2.71
CA GLU A 392 -11.27 -17.63 2.01
C GLU A 392 -11.66 -18.99 2.60
N GLY A 393 -11.00 -19.46 3.67
CA GLY A 393 -11.23 -20.79 4.24
C GLY A 393 -10.76 -21.94 3.35
N ASN A 394 -9.88 -21.68 2.39
CA ASN A 394 -9.37 -22.66 1.43
C ASN A 394 -8.05 -23.32 1.87
N ILE A 395 -7.83 -23.48 3.20
CA ILE A 395 -6.73 -24.26 3.78
C ILE A 395 -7.28 -25.60 4.23
N ALA A 396 -7.04 -26.63 3.44
CA ALA A 396 -7.41 -28.00 3.80
C ALA A 396 -6.49 -28.51 4.91
N ARG A 397 -7.05 -28.84 6.09
CA ARG A 397 -6.28 -29.27 7.28
C ARG A 397 -6.27 -30.79 7.44
N SER A 398 -7.35 -31.45 7.01
CA SER A 398 -7.50 -32.90 7.10
C SER A 398 -8.34 -33.42 5.94
N ILE A 399 -8.01 -34.63 5.45
CA ILE A 399 -8.83 -35.38 4.46
C ILE A 399 -10.27 -35.60 4.98
N GLN A 400 -10.47 -35.58 6.28
CA GLN A 400 -11.76 -35.75 6.92
C GLN A 400 -12.60 -34.47 6.96
N ASP A 401 -12.04 -33.33 6.62
CA ASP A 401 -12.77 -32.07 6.58
C ASP A 401 -13.81 -32.11 5.45
N GLU A 402 -15.03 -31.70 5.75
CA GLU A 402 -16.16 -31.72 4.78
C GLU A 402 -15.84 -30.96 3.49
N ASN A 403 -15.08 -29.86 3.59
CA ASN A 403 -14.68 -29.02 2.47
C ASN A 403 -13.29 -29.37 1.88
N TYR A 404 -12.65 -30.47 2.31
CA TYR A 404 -11.27 -30.82 1.91
C TYR A 404 -11.03 -30.76 0.40
N HIS A 405 -11.86 -31.44 -0.41
CA HIS A 405 -11.67 -31.49 -1.84
C HIS A 405 -11.83 -30.13 -2.52
N GLN A 406 -12.74 -29.29 -2.03
CA GLN A 406 -12.93 -27.93 -2.52
C GLN A 406 -11.73 -27.05 -2.16
N ALA A 407 -11.30 -27.01 -0.91
CA ALA A 407 -10.18 -26.23 -0.42
C ALA A 407 -8.87 -26.66 -1.10
N ARG A 408 -8.61 -27.98 -1.20
CA ARG A 408 -7.45 -28.52 -1.93
C ARG A 408 -7.40 -28.04 -3.38
N ARG A 409 -8.51 -28.16 -4.10
CA ARG A 409 -8.60 -27.72 -5.51
C ARG A 409 -8.42 -26.22 -5.63
N ALA A 410 -9.06 -25.42 -4.79
CA ALA A 410 -8.96 -23.96 -4.79
C ALA A 410 -7.51 -23.51 -4.55
N PHE A 411 -6.84 -24.12 -3.57
CA PHE A 411 -5.44 -23.82 -3.24
C PHE A 411 -4.52 -24.17 -4.42
N LEU A 412 -4.52 -25.42 -4.90
CA LEU A 412 -3.58 -25.90 -5.91
C LEU A 412 -3.76 -25.18 -7.26
N VAL A 413 -5.00 -25.04 -7.74
CA VAL A 413 -5.29 -24.32 -9.00
C VAL A 413 -4.94 -22.84 -8.87
N GLY A 414 -5.25 -22.23 -7.73
CA GLY A 414 -4.91 -20.85 -7.45
C GLY A 414 -3.40 -20.62 -7.38
N TYR A 415 -2.65 -21.55 -6.78
CA TYR A 415 -1.20 -21.50 -6.67
C TYR A 415 -0.52 -21.51 -8.04
N ASP A 416 -0.90 -22.48 -8.91
CA ASP A 416 -0.36 -22.58 -10.27
C ASP A 416 -0.70 -21.36 -11.16
N ARG A 417 -1.86 -20.72 -10.93
CA ARG A 417 -2.25 -19.50 -11.64
C ARG A 417 -1.53 -18.25 -11.14
N SER A 418 -1.29 -18.17 -9.83
CA SER A 418 -0.69 -16.99 -9.20
C SER A 418 0.84 -17.00 -9.28
N VAL A 419 1.45 -18.20 -9.29
CA VAL A 419 2.91 -18.38 -9.23
C VAL A 419 3.35 -19.34 -10.33
N PRO A 420 4.00 -18.85 -11.40
CA PRO A 420 4.54 -19.70 -12.45
C PRO A 420 5.42 -20.81 -11.89
N ARG A 421 5.39 -22.01 -12.49
CA ARG A 421 6.03 -23.22 -11.97
C ARG A 421 7.51 -23.02 -11.59
N LEU A 422 8.28 -22.32 -12.42
CA LEU A 422 9.71 -22.04 -12.18
C LEU A 422 9.95 -20.97 -11.11
N ARG A 423 8.90 -20.43 -10.48
CA ARG A 423 8.98 -19.38 -9.47
C ARG A 423 8.34 -19.80 -8.15
N GLN A 424 7.99 -21.09 -8.01
CA GLN A 424 7.33 -21.64 -6.84
C GLN A 424 8.30 -21.90 -5.69
N ALA A 425 7.74 -22.22 -4.51
CA ALA A 425 8.46 -22.33 -3.24
C ALA A 425 9.46 -23.50 -3.19
N ASP A 426 9.26 -24.56 -4.00
CA ASP A 426 10.13 -25.72 -4.10
C ASP A 426 11.56 -25.42 -4.60
N HIS A 427 11.76 -24.25 -5.21
CA HIS A 427 13.08 -23.78 -5.61
C HIS A 427 13.87 -23.09 -4.48
N CYS A 428 13.30 -22.95 -3.26
CA CYS A 428 13.98 -22.29 -2.15
C CYS A 428 15.06 -23.18 -1.54
N ILE A 429 16.30 -22.73 -1.56
CA ILE A 429 17.45 -23.43 -0.96
C ILE A 429 17.77 -22.98 0.48
N GLY A 430 16.98 -22.10 1.07
CA GLY A 430 17.21 -21.63 2.44
C GLY A 430 18.39 -20.68 2.63
N CYS A 431 18.85 -19.96 1.61
CA CYS A 431 20.04 -19.09 1.67
C CYS A 431 19.90 -17.84 2.57
N LYS A 432 18.69 -17.51 3.04
CA LYS A 432 18.35 -16.39 3.95
C LYS A 432 18.70 -14.97 3.44
N GLN A 433 19.10 -14.80 2.19
CA GLN A 433 19.45 -13.48 1.64
C GLN A 433 18.25 -12.49 1.64
N CYS A 434 17.02 -13.00 1.62
CA CYS A 434 15.81 -12.20 1.64
C CYS A 434 15.42 -11.66 3.05
N ASN A 435 15.83 -12.36 4.13
CA ASN A 435 15.41 -12.01 5.51
C ASN A 435 15.83 -10.61 5.95
N PRO A 436 17.08 -10.14 5.73
CA PRO A 436 17.50 -8.81 6.16
C PRO A 436 16.72 -7.66 5.50
N HIS A 437 16.07 -7.93 4.38
CA HIS A 437 15.31 -6.93 3.63
C HIS A 437 13.82 -6.86 4.01
N CYS A 438 13.35 -7.81 4.85
CA CYS A 438 11.94 -7.87 5.20
C CYS A 438 11.59 -6.95 6.36
N PRO A 439 10.79 -5.85 6.14
CA PRO A 439 10.41 -4.94 7.22
C PRO A 439 9.41 -5.56 8.21
N GLN A 440 8.82 -6.71 7.85
CA GLN A 440 7.92 -7.47 8.73
C GLN A 440 8.62 -8.60 9.49
N SER A 441 9.95 -8.68 9.41
CA SER A 441 10.77 -9.71 10.08
C SER A 441 10.33 -11.16 9.81
N ILE A 442 9.78 -11.42 8.60
CA ILE A 442 9.35 -12.77 8.19
C ILE A 442 10.58 -13.65 7.99
N ASP A 443 10.63 -14.81 8.65
CA ASP A 443 11.57 -15.87 8.25
C ASP A 443 11.11 -16.50 6.93
N ILE A 444 11.48 -15.85 5.82
CA ILE A 444 11.00 -16.19 4.48
C ILE A 444 11.36 -17.63 4.10
N PRO A 445 12.60 -18.14 4.27
CA PRO A 445 12.91 -19.52 3.94
C PRO A 445 12.06 -20.54 4.69
N HIS A 446 11.81 -20.32 5.96
CA HIS A 446 10.90 -21.16 6.75
C HIS A 446 9.48 -21.14 6.18
N GLN A 447 8.96 -19.98 5.79
CA GLN A 447 7.63 -19.91 5.17
C GLN A 447 7.60 -20.57 3.79
N MET A 448 8.66 -20.46 2.99
CA MET A 448 8.76 -21.15 1.69
C MET A 448 8.73 -22.68 1.88
N GLN A 449 9.52 -23.20 2.82
CA GLN A 449 9.52 -24.64 3.15
C GLN A 449 8.14 -25.09 3.62
N ARG A 450 7.53 -24.40 4.58
CA ARG A 450 6.20 -24.73 5.12
C ARG A 450 5.12 -24.75 4.03
N ILE A 451 5.12 -23.77 3.12
CA ILE A 451 4.15 -23.71 2.01
C ILE A 451 4.44 -24.83 1.00
N ASN A 452 5.69 -25.11 0.69
CA ASN A 452 6.05 -26.22 -0.17
C ASN A 452 5.58 -27.56 0.36
N ASP A 453 5.83 -27.85 1.65
CA ASP A 453 5.40 -29.09 2.30
C ASP A 453 3.86 -29.19 2.26
N PHE A 454 3.16 -28.10 2.50
CA PHE A 454 1.71 -28.05 2.39
C PHE A 454 1.23 -28.35 0.96
N VAL A 455 1.84 -27.78 -0.05
CA VAL A 455 1.54 -28.05 -1.47
C VAL A 455 1.74 -29.51 -1.81
N GLU A 456 2.88 -30.09 -1.42
CA GLU A 456 3.20 -31.50 -1.71
C GLU A 456 2.22 -32.46 -0.98
N ASN A 457 1.89 -32.19 0.29
CA ASN A 457 0.87 -32.97 1.01
C ASN A 457 -0.48 -32.92 0.32
N LEU A 458 -0.90 -31.74 -0.16
CA LEU A 458 -2.14 -31.59 -0.93
C LEU A 458 -2.09 -32.37 -2.25
N LYS A 459 -0.95 -32.41 -2.96
CA LYS A 459 -0.78 -33.17 -4.21
C LYS A 459 -0.89 -34.69 -3.95
N GLN A 460 -0.27 -35.15 -2.89
CA GLN A 460 -0.27 -36.57 -2.49
C GLN A 460 -1.59 -37.02 -1.87
N GLY A 461 -2.44 -36.09 -1.42
CA GLY A 461 -3.67 -36.39 -0.69
C GLY A 461 -3.41 -36.95 0.71
N THR A 462 -2.33 -36.53 1.35
CA THR A 462 -1.85 -36.99 2.68
C THR A 462 -2.05 -35.97 3.80
N SER A 463 -2.80 -34.92 3.56
CA SER A 463 -3.05 -33.83 4.54
C SER A 463 -4.05 -34.24 5.61
#